data_8a8675ebdfd46a4839d9bba0033f0639
#
_entry.id   8a8675ebdfd46a4839d9bba0033f0639
#
_cell.length_a   1.000
_cell.length_b   1.000
_cell.length_c   1.000
_cell.angle_alpha   90.00
_cell.angle_beta   90.00
_cell.angle_gamma   90.00
#
_symmetry.space_group_name_H-M   'P 1'
#
loop_
_entity.id
_entity.type
_entity.pdbx_description
1 polymer ?
#
loop_
_entity_poly.entity_id
_entity_poly.type
_entity_poly.pdbx_seq_one_letter_code
_entity_poly.pdbx_strand_id
1 'polypeptide(L)'
;MKKAMAILLAAVLALACTACGGSKNEESKDRLAQIKEKGYIELCTEPYFAPFEYVDPSKSGDDQYQGMDIEVAKYIADKLGVELKITALDFTAVLSGIADGKYDFAISAIAYS
;
A
#
# COMPACT_ATOMS: atom_id res chain seq x y z
N MET A 1 30.45 46.03 28.18
CA MET A 1 29.94 45.73 26.82
C MET A 1 30.43 44.39 26.27
N LYS A 2 31.71 44.04 26.38
CA LYS A 2 32.23 42.73 25.87
C LYS A 2 31.62 41.50 26.55
N LYS A 3 31.32 41.56 27.86
CA LYS A 3 30.71 40.44 28.60
C LYS A 3 29.24 40.24 28.31
N ALA A 4 28.49 41.31 28.02
CA ALA A 4 27.08 41.23 27.65
C ALA A 4 26.90 40.63 26.23
N MET A 5 27.81 40.94 25.30
CA MET A 5 27.79 40.40 23.94
C MET A 5 28.13 38.90 23.88
N ALA A 6 29.02 38.43 24.80
CA ALA A 6 29.33 37.00 24.91
C ALA A 6 28.15 36.17 25.46
N ILE A 7 27.39 36.73 26.40
CA ILE A 7 26.18 36.06 26.94
C ILE A 7 25.07 35.99 25.90
N LEU A 8 24.89 37.05 25.11
CA LEU A 8 23.91 37.05 24.02
C LEU A 8 24.27 36.05 22.92
N LEU A 9 25.57 35.89 22.60
CA LEU A 9 26.00 34.91 21.59
C LEU A 9 25.82 33.47 22.07
N ALA A 10 26.07 33.21 23.37
CA ALA A 10 25.86 31.89 23.99
C ALA A 10 24.36 31.51 24.04
N ALA A 11 23.47 32.47 24.27
CA ALA A 11 22.02 32.25 24.27
C ALA A 11 21.48 31.91 22.87
N VAL A 12 22.02 32.52 21.82
CA VAL A 12 21.61 32.25 20.42
C VAL A 12 22.09 30.87 19.97
N LEU A 13 23.29 30.42 20.39
CA LEU A 13 23.77 29.07 20.11
C LEU A 13 22.97 27.98 20.86
N ALA A 14 22.48 28.27 22.05
CA ALA A 14 21.66 27.30 22.80
C ALA A 14 20.27 27.08 22.19
N LEU A 15 19.70 28.09 21.50
CA LEU A 15 18.42 27.94 20.79
C LEU A 15 18.56 27.18 19.45
N ALA A 16 19.73 27.13 18.85
CA ALA A 16 19.98 26.43 17.61
C ALA A 16 20.04 24.89 17.76
N CYS A 17 20.28 24.38 18.96
CA CYS A 17 20.36 22.95 19.24
C CYS A 17 19.02 22.26 19.52
N THR A 18 17.91 23.01 19.64
CA THR A 18 16.58 22.43 19.86
C THR A 18 15.78 22.20 18.57
N ALA A 19 16.35 22.54 17.40
CA ALA A 19 15.67 22.36 16.09
C ALA A 19 15.94 21.00 15.43
N CYS A 20 16.70 20.08 16.05
CA CYS A 20 16.99 18.75 15.54
C CYS A 20 16.51 17.65 16.50
N GLY A 21 15.30 17.78 17.00
CA GLY A 21 14.71 16.80 17.89
C GLY A 21 13.20 16.66 17.68
N GLY A 22 12.78 16.23 16.52
CA GLY A 22 11.38 16.09 16.20
C GLY A 22 11.12 15.26 14.95
N SER A 23 11.86 14.18 14.73
CA SER A 23 11.26 13.06 14.02
C SER A 23 10.16 12.54 14.93
N LYS A 24 8.93 13.02 14.74
CA LYS A 24 7.79 12.20 15.01
C LYS A 24 8.03 10.95 14.16
N ASN A 25 8.44 9.85 14.78
CA ASN A 25 8.08 8.55 14.30
C ASN A 25 6.55 8.56 14.25
N GLU A 26 5.98 9.00 13.13
CA GLU A 26 4.76 8.40 12.66
C GLU A 26 5.20 6.95 12.43
N GLU A 27 4.93 6.09 13.42
CA GLU A 27 4.90 4.67 13.23
C GLU A 27 4.08 4.47 11.95
N SER A 28 4.76 4.19 10.84
CA SER A 28 4.07 3.88 9.61
C SER A 28 3.26 2.65 9.95
N LYS A 29 1.94 2.83 10.11
CA LYS A 29 1.04 1.72 10.41
C LYS A 29 1.39 0.62 9.43
N ASP A 30 1.73 -0.55 9.95
CA ASP A 30 1.98 -1.74 9.16
C ASP A 30 0.85 -1.91 8.15
N ARG A 31 1.16 -2.25 6.91
CA ARG A 31 0.18 -2.39 5.82
C ARG A 31 -0.97 -3.32 6.22
N LEU A 32 -0.67 -4.40 6.93
CA LEU A 32 -1.67 -5.33 7.43
C LEU A 32 -2.64 -4.66 8.42
N ALA A 33 -2.12 -3.82 9.32
CA ALA A 33 -2.96 -3.06 10.26
C ALA A 33 -3.87 -2.08 9.52
N GLN A 34 -3.38 -1.42 8.46
CA GLN A 34 -4.17 -0.53 7.61
C GLN A 34 -5.29 -1.28 6.89
N ILE A 35 -5.02 -2.48 6.32
CA ILE A 35 -5.99 -3.34 5.66
C ILE A 35 -7.11 -3.74 6.64
N LYS A 36 -6.74 -4.17 7.84
CA LYS A 36 -7.72 -4.54 8.87
C LYS A 36 -8.57 -3.37 9.35
N GLU A 37 -7.97 -2.19 9.47
CA GLU A 37 -8.68 -0.98 9.89
C GLU A 37 -9.67 -0.50 8.83
N LYS A 38 -9.29 -0.54 7.54
CA LYS A 38 -10.19 -0.15 6.43
C LYS A 38 -11.23 -1.22 6.10
N GLY A 39 -11.02 -2.49 6.53
CA GLY A 39 -11.95 -3.60 6.38
C GLY A 39 -11.97 -4.26 5.00
N TYR A 40 -11.04 -3.93 4.12
CA TYR A 40 -10.90 -4.55 2.80
C TYR A 40 -9.44 -4.60 2.34
N ILE A 41 -9.15 -5.54 1.44
CA ILE A 41 -7.86 -5.66 0.76
C ILE A 41 -8.05 -5.45 -0.74
N GLU A 42 -7.16 -4.69 -1.37
CA GLU A 42 -7.25 -4.31 -2.79
C GLU A 42 -6.28 -5.11 -3.64
N LEU A 43 -6.85 -5.93 -4.52
CA LEU A 43 -6.14 -6.66 -5.57
C LEU A 43 -6.14 -5.83 -6.85
N CYS A 44 -5.00 -5.71 -7.53
CA CYS A 44 -4.97 -5.36 -8.94
C CYS A 44 -4.51 -6.55 -9.79
N THR A 45 -5.15 -6.75 -10.94
CA THR A 45 -4.91 -7.87 -11.85
C THR A 45 -5.27 -7.50 -13.29
N GLU A 46 -4.67 -8.20 -14.26
CA GLU A 46 -5.07 -8.16 -15.67
C GLU A 46 -5.92 -9.40 -15.99
N PRO A 47 -7.25 -9.34 -15.97
CA PRO A 47 -8.11 -10.52 -16.00
C PRO A 47 -8.34 -11.07 -17.42
N TYR A 48 -7.28 -11.33 -18.17
CA TYR A 48 -7.33 -11.83 -19.56
C TYR A 48 -6.39 -13.01 -19.81
N PHE A 49 -6.01 -13.75 -18.76
CA PHE A 49 -5.07 -14.87 -18.85
C PHE A 49 -5.65 -16.16 -18.22
N ALA A 50 -6.69 -16.71 -18.85
CA ALA A 50 -7.30 -17.97 -18.39
C ALA A 50 -6.29 -19.14 -18.44
N PRO A 51 -6.32 -20.07 -17.47
CA PRO A 51 -7.28 -20.23 -16.37
C PRO A 51 -6.91 -19.47 -15.07
N PHE A 52 -5.88 -18.62 -15.10
CA PHE A 52 -5.38 -17.94 -13.90
C PHE A 52 -6.32 -16.80 -13.48
N GLU A 53 -6.59 -15.86 -14.38
CA GLU A 53 -7.56 -14.78 -14.20
C GLU A 53 -8.28 -14.48 -15.52
N TYR A 54 -9.60 -14.37 -15.44
CA TYR A 54 -10.44 -14.06 -16.62
C TYR A 54 -11.77 -13.44 -16.21
N VAL A 55 -12.44 -12.83 -17.18
CA VAL A 55 -13.78 -12.26 -17.00
C VAL A 55 -14.83 -13.26 -17.42
N ASP A 56 -15.81 -13.53 -16.55
CA ASP A 56 -17.04 -14.22 -16.87
C ASP A 56 -18.13 -13.19 -17.25
N PRO A 57 -18.51 -13.06 -18.54
CA PRO A 57 -19.44 -12.03 -18.98
C PRO A 57 -20.89 -12.28 -18.51
N SER A 58 -21.19 -13.44 -17.94
CA SER A 58 -22.49 -13.75 -17.36
C SER A 58 -22.69 -13.16 -15.96
N LYS A 59 -21.63 -12.65 -15.35
CA LYS A 59 -21.61 -12.09 -14.00
C LYS A 59 -21.32 -10.59 -14.04
N SER A 60 -21.47 -9.92 -12.90
CA SER A 60 -21.24 -8.47 -12.78
C SER A 60 -20.53 -8.11 -11.48
N GLY A 61 -20.02 -6.88 -11.37
CA GLY A 61 -19.23 -6.44 -10.24
C GLY A 61 -17.97 -7.29 -10.10
N ASP A 62 -17.45 -7.46 -8.90
CA ASP A 62 -16.24 -8.25 -8.65
C ASP A 62 -16.45 -9.76 -8.91
N ASP A 63 -17.70 -10.23 -8.91
CA ASP A 63 -18.03 -11.62 -9.23
C ASP A 63 -17.73 -12.00 -10.69
N GLN A 64 -17.60 -11.04 -11.61
CA GLN A 64 -17.20 -11.31 -12.98
C GLN A 64 -15.76 -11.85 -13.09
N TYR A 65 -14.89 -11.55 -12.13
CA TYR A 65 -13.51 -12.01 -12.15
C TYR A 65 -13.41 -13.42 -11.59
N GLN A 66 -12.84 -14.30 -12.38
CA GLN A 66 -12.77 -15.75 -12.10
C GLN A 66 -11.34 -16.25 -12.35
N GLY A 67 -11.02 -17.44 -11.86
CA GLY A 67 -9.77 -18.15 -12.11
C GLY A 67 -8.98 -18.43 -10.85
N MET A 68 -7.86 -19.15 -11.00
CA MET A 68 -7.04 -19.62 -9.89
C MET A 68 -6.52 -18.47 -9.05
N ASP A 69 -6.04 -17.40 -9.68
CA ASP A 69 -5.46 -16.23 -9.01
C ASP A 69 -6.53 -15.49 -8.21
N ILE A 70 -7.74 -15.42 -8.74
CA ILE A 70 -8.89 -14.80 -8.06
C ILE A 70 -9.31 -15.62 -6.82
N GLU A 71 -9.31 -16.96 -6.93
CA GLU A 71 -9.63 -17.82 -5.78
C GLU A 71 -8.56 -17.72 -4.68
N VAL A 72 -7.28 -17.59 -5.04
CA VAL A 72 -6.21 -17.31 -4.06
C VAL A 72 -6.43 -15.96 -3.38
N ALA A 73 -6.79 -14.93 -4.13
CA ALA A 73 -7.08 -13.61 -3.58
C ALA A 73 -8.27 -13.64 -2.61
N LYS A 74 -9.35 -14.33 -2.95
CA LYS A 74 -10.52 -14.55 -2.07
C LYS A 74 -10.13 -15.27 -0.78
N TYR A 75 -9.30 -16.31 -0.91
CA TYR A 75 -8.79 -17.04 0.26
C TYR A 75 -7.98 -16.14 1.20
N ILE A 76 -7.11 -15.29 0.66
CA ILE A 76 -6.32 -14.33 1.46
C ILE A 76 -7.24 -13.36 2.20
N ALA A 77 -8.20 -12.76 1.52
CA ALA A 77 -9.16 -11.84 2.13
C ALA A 77 -9.97 -12.51 3.25
N ASP A 78 -10.47 -13.73 3.01
CA ASP A 78 -11.19 -14.53 4.00
C ASP A 78 -10.34 -14.81 5.24
N LYS A 79 -9.08 -15.23 5.07
CA LYS A 79 -8.16 -15.48 6.19
C LYS A 79 -7.81 -14.21 6.98
N LEU A 80 -7.83 -13.06 6.35
CA LEU A 80 -7.64 -11.77 7.02
C LEU A 80 -8.92 -11.25 7.67
N GLY A 81 -10.09 -11.81 7.32
CA GLY A 81 -11.39 -11.36 7.80
C GLY A 81 -11.81 -10.01 7.23
N VAL A 82 -11.47 -9.73 5.96
CA VAL A 82 -11.75 -8.48 5.26
C VAL A 82 -12.39 -8.76 3.91
N GLU A 83 -13.02 -7.73 3.31
CA GLU A 83 -13.54 -7.81 1.95
C GLU A 83 -12.41 -7.80 0.91
N LEU A 84 -12.61 -8.48 -0.21
CA LEU A 84 -11.75 -8.36 -1.39
C LEU A 84 -12.34 -7.31 -2.34
N LYS A 85 -11.53 -6.35 -2.77
CA LYS A 85 -11.85 -5.44 -3.87
C LYS A 85 -10.90 -5.71 -5.03
N ILE A 86 -11.45 -5.83 -6.25
CA ILE A 86 -10.68 -6.17 -7.44
C ILE A 86 -10.67 -4.98 -8.39
N THR A 87 -9.48 -4.55 -8.78
CA THR A 87 -9.28 -3.55 -9.82
C THR A 87 -8.61 -4.19 -11.03
N ALA A 88 -9.35 -4.24 -12.15
CA ALA A 88 -8.83 -4.73 -13.41
C ALA A 88 -8.02 -3.63 -14.12
N LEU A 89 -6.81 -3.97 -14.54
CA LEU A 89 -5.87 -3.07 -15.20
C LEU A 89 -5.19 -3.81 -16.35
N ASP A 90 -4.50 -3.10 -17.25
CA ASP A 90 -3.51 -3.72 -18.11
C ASP A 90 -2.26 -4.11 -17.29
N PHE A 91 -1.46 -5.07 -17.80
CA PHE A 91 -0.34 -5.65 -17.07
C PHE A 91 0.71 -4.62 -16.63
N THR A 92 1.00 -3.64 -17.49
CA THR A 92 1.95 -2.56 -17.16
C THR A 92 1.44 -1.71 -15.99
N ALA A 93 0.14 -1.40 -15.99
CA ALA A 93 -0.50 -0.65 -14.91
C ALA A 93 -0.59 -1.47 -13.60
N VAL A 94 -0.73 -2.80 -13.67
CA VAL A 94 -0.62 -3.68 -12.49
C VAL A 94 0.75 -3.52 -11.86
N LEU A 95 1.83 -3.66 -12.63
CA LEU A 95 3.19 -3.57 -12.11
C LEU A 95 3.51 -2.18 -11.53
N SER A 96 3.15 -1.11 -12.24
CA SER A 96 3.36 0.26 -11.76
C SER A 96 2.51 0.59 -10.54
N GLY A 97 1.26 0.14 -10.52
CA GLY A 97 0.35 0.36 -9.40
C GLY A 97 0.84 -0.25 -8.09
N ILE A 98 1.45 -1.44 -8.15
CA ILE A 98 2.11 -2.08 -7.00
C ILE A 98 3.38 -1.33 -6.60
N ALA A 99 4.24 -0.97 -7.55
CA ALA A 99 5.46 -0.23 -7.28
C ALA A 99 5.18 1.14 -6.61
N ASP A 100 4.10 1.79 -7.00
CA ASP A 100 3.64 3.07 -6.45
C ASP A 100 2.87 2.91 -5.11
N GLY A 101 2.60 1.69 -4.65
CA GLY A 101 1.86 1.42 -3.43
C GLY A 101 0.36 1.76 -3.50
N LYS A 102 -0.21 1.84 -4.69
CA LYS A 102 -1.64 2.16 -4.90
C LYS A 102 -2.58 1.05 -4.48
N TYR A 103 -2.15 -0.19 -4.59
CA TYR A 103 -2.90 -1.40 -4.25
C TYR A 103 -2.18 -2.17 -3.17
N ASP A 104 -2.91 -3.06 -2.48
CA ASP A 104 -2.33 -3.84 -1.40
C ASP A 104 -1.52 -5.01 -1.92
N PHE A 105 -1.96 -5.66 -3.02
CA PHE A 105 -1.25 -6.76 -3.65
C PHE A 105 -1.69 -6.96 -5.11
N ALA A 106 -0.90 -7.74 -5.84
CA ALA A 106 -1.21 -8.16 -7.21
C ALA A 106 -1.03 -9.67 -7.33
N ILE A 107 -1.96 -10.29 -8.04
CA ILE A 107 -1.82 -11.65 -8.57
C ILE A 107 -2.31 -11.58 -10.02
N SER A 108 -1.45 -11.88 -10.99
CA SER A 108 -1.78 -11.74 -12.41
C SER A 108 -0.85 -12.62 -13.25
N ALA A 109 -0.78 -13.91 -12.93
CA ALA A 109 0.12 -14.88 -13.56
C ALA A 109 1.58 -14.37 -13.66
N ILE A 110 2.02 -13.57 -12.68
CA ILE A 110 3.34 -12.94 -12.67
C ILE A 110 4.40 -14.01 -12.42
N ALA A 111 5.25 -14.25 -13.41
CA ALA A 111 6.35 -15.19 -13.31
C ALA A 111 7.59 -14.53 -12.73
N TYR A 112 8.40 -15.32 -12.02
CA TYR A 112 9.75 -14.91 -11.63
C TYR A 112 10.66 -14.82 -12.88
N SER A 113 11.43 -13.75 -13.00
CA SER A 113 12.37 -13.51 -14.09
C SER A 113 13.79 -13.30 -13.57
#